data_d1d5a90c3f238be02dbe189a84751b61
#
_entry.id   d1d5a90c3f238be02dbe189a84751b61
#
_cell.length_a   1.000
_cell.length_b   1.000
_cell.length_c   1.000
_cell.angle_alpha   90.00
_cell.angle_beta   90.00
_cell.angle_gamma   90.00
#
_symmetry.space_group_name_H-M   'P 1'
#
loop_
_entity.id
_entity.type
_entity.pdbx_description
1 polymer ?
#
loop_
_entity_poly.entity_id
_entity_poly.type
_entity_poly.pdbx_seq_one_letter_code
_entity_poly.pdbx_strand_id
1 'polypeptide(L)'
;EMTSSLVGSEMCIRDRNSSKDDFREVIRKIETQGACAFEIEDEITELMKKADVIFVHQCPVSKEVIKEAENLKYILSCRGGVENIDMEAAKEKGVKVINCPAHNAYAVAEYTIGMILNELRNITRSCTALKNGEWREKYQNSETLTELRSQTIGIIGFGTIGRLVIERLKGFHPTILVHDPFADEDKIREEGCKPVTKEELIKRSDVITIHARIKAGDPPIIGKEEFNQMKETAYLINTARAVAVDMKELYHALSEHKIMGAAIDVFPTEPVSKDEPLLKLDNITVTNHQGGATVESYVKAPEMVLDMLKHSLE
;
A
#
# COMPACT_ATOMS: atom_id res chain seq x y z
N GLU A 1 18.00 -31.99 3.27
CA GLU A 1 17.23 -31.85 4.53
C GLU A 1 17.51 -30.46 5.07
N MET A 2 16.62 -29.52 4.78
CA MET A 2 16.63 -28.22 5.46
C MET A 2 16.03 -28.45 6.84
N THR A 3 16.87 -28.53 7.86
CA THR A 3 16.39 -28.41 9.23
C THR A 3 15.87 -26.99 9.41
N SER A 4 14.56 -26.90 9.47
CA SER A 4 13.83 -25.64 9.62
C SER A 4 13.99 -25.10 11.04
N SER A 5 15.00 -24.28 11.27
CA SER A 5 14.91 -23.32 12.35
C SER A 5 14.19 -22.08 11.79
N LEU A 6 12.87 -22.09 11.86
CA LEU A 6 12.03 -20.90 11.68
C LEU A 6 12.32 -19.95 12.85
N VAL A 7 13.32 -19.10 12.68
CA VAL A 7 13.66 -18.07 13.66
C VAL A 7 13.07 -16.76 13.16
N GLY A 8 12.21 -16.15 13.92
CA GLY A 8 11.76 -14.78 13.70
C GLY A 8 10.26 -14.56 13.61
N SER A 9 9.49 -15.37 12.89
CA SER A 9 8.04 -15.14 12.80
C SER A 9 7.28 -15.47 14.10
N GLU A 10 7.74 -16.47 14.86
CA GLU A 10 7.10 -16.82 16.13
C GLU A 10 7.34 -15.81 17.24
N MET A 11 8.34 -14.97 17.12
CA MET A 11 8.77 -14.10 18.21
C MET A 11 8.25 -12.68 18.14
N CYS A 12 8.06 -12.15 16.96
CA CYS A 12 7.21 -10.97 16.81
C CYS A 12 5.75 -11.29 17.19
N ILE A 13 5.38 -12.60 17.18
CA ILE A 13 4.06 -13.12 17.60
C ILE A 13 4.05 -13.50 19.09
N ARG A 14 5.19 -13.64 19.78
CA ARG A 14 5.21 -13.88 21.23
C ARG A 14 4.65 -12.75 22.06
N ASP A 15 4.58 -11.58 21.53
CA ASP A 15 3.73 -10.52 22.07
C ASP A 15 2.23 -10.74 21.78
N ARG A 16 1.77 -11.99 21.99
CA ARG A 16 0.35 -12.37 21.87
C ARG A 16 -0.57 -11.60 22.83
N ASN A 17 -0.01 -10.81 23.73
CA ASN A 17 -0.72 -9.93 24.63
C ASN A 17 -0.62 -8.44 24.25
N SER A 18 0.11 -8.08 23.19
CA SER A 18 0.18 -6.71 22.74
C SER A 18 -1.10 -6.33 21.99
N SER A 19 -1.60 -5.14 22.26
CA SER A 19 -2.76 -4.60 21.56
C SER A 19 -2.41 -4.34 20.08
N LYS A 20 -3.43 -4.15 19.22
CA LYS A 20 -3.18 -3.72 17.83
C LYS A 20 -2.41 -2.41 17.74
N ASP A 21 -2.50 -1.58 18.76
CA ASP A 21 -1.79 -0.30 18.85
C ASP A 21 -0.32 -0.50 19.12
N ASP A 22 0.05 -1.49 19.96
CA ASP A 22 1.45 -1.87 20.21
C ASP A 22 2.12 -2.39 18.94
N PHE A 23 1.41 -3.18 18.14
CA PHE A 23 1.94 -3.69 16.87
C PHE A 23 2.20 -2.57 15.84
N ARG A 24 1.32 -1.57 15.78
CA ARG A 24 1.53 -0.38 14.93
C ARG A 24 2.72 0.46 15.40
N GLU A 25 2.91 0.58 16.70
CA GLU A 25 4.08 1.26 17.25
C GLU A 25 5.38 0.52 16.89
N VAL A 26 5.37 -0.81 16.91
CA VAL A 26 6.47 -1.65 16.44
C VAL A 26 6.81 -1.34 14.98
N ILE A 27 5.81 -1.34 14.09
CA ILE A 27 6.01 -1.02 12.68
C ILE A 27 6.62 0.36 12.51
N ARG A 28 6.07 1.38 13.19
CA ARG A 28 6.56 2.75 13.14
C ARG A 28 8.02 2.88 13.61
N LYS A 29 8.37 2.21 14.68
CA LYS A 29 9.77 2.20 15.19
C LYS A 29 10.71 1.60 14.14
N ILE A 30 10.32 0.51 13.51
CA ILE A 30 11.12 -0.13 12.45
C ILE A 30 11.28 0.81 11.25
N GLU A 31 10.22 1.45 10.79
CA GLU A 31 10.25 2.37 9.66
C GLU A 31 11.10 3.63 9.93
N THR A 32 11.21 4.06 11.20
CA THR A 32 11.97 5.27 11.59
C THR A 32 13.37 4.98 12.09
N GLN A 33 13.59 3.86 12.74
CA GLN A 33 14.87 3.50 13.41
C GLN A 33 15.58 2.33 12.73
N GLY A 34 14.92 1.65 11.79
CA GLY A 34 15.52 0.58 10.99
C GLY A 34 15.87 -0.67 11.79
N ALA A 35 16.99 -1.27 11.44
CA ALA A 35 17.48 -2.52 12.03
C ALA A 35 17.89 -2.42 13.52
N CYS A 36 17.88 -1.21 14.09
CA CYS A 36 18.17 -0.97 15.51
C CYS A 36 16.93 -0.57 16.31
N ALA A 37 15.73 -0.75 15.78
CA ALA A 37 14.48 -0.32 16.40
C ALA A 37 14.18 -0.97 17.77
N PHE A 38 14.67 -2.18 17.99
CA PHE A 38 14.49 -2.95 19.21
C PHE A 38 15.73 -3.78 19.51
N GLU A 39 15.96 -4.03 20.79
CA GLU A 39 16.84 -5.10 21.25
C GLU A 39 16.11 -6.44 21.08
N ILE A 40 16.80 -7.42 20.54
CA ILE A 40 16.29 -8.79 20.38
C ILE A 40 16.82 -9.61 21.56
N GLU A 41 16.02 -10.54 22.08
CA GLU A 41 16.43 -11.46 23.14
C GLU A 41 17.72 -12.21 22.74
N ASP A 42 18.65 -12.36 23.69
CA ASP A 42 19.96 -12.98 23.44
C ASP A 42 19.86 -14.37 22.83
N GLU A 43 18.90 -15.18 23.29
CA GLU A 43 18.67 -16.53 22.77
C GLU A 43 18.42 -16.54 21.27
N ILE A 44 17.74 -15.56 20.78
CA ILE A 44 17.36 -15.42 19.37
C ILE A 44 18.50 -14.90 18.53
N THR A 45 19.21 -13.93 19.08
CA THR A 45 20.43 -13.43 18.50
C THR A 45 21.41 -14.57 18.27
N GLU A 46 21.57 -15.46 19.25
CA GLU A 46 22.43 -16.64 19.15
C GLU A 46 21.94 -17.67 18.12
N LEU A 47 20.60 -17.82 17.96
CA LEU A 47 20.05 -18.69 16.91
C LEU A 47 20.27 -18.07 15.52
N MET A 48 20.06 -16.77 15.36
CA MET A 48 20.31 -16.06 14.10
C MET A 48 21.78 -16.17 13.66
N LYS A 49 22.71 -16.08 14.60
CA LYS A 49 24.16 -16.21 14.32
C LYS A 49 24.55 -17.59 13.77
N LYS A 50 23.80 -18.63 14.10
CA LYS A 50 24.06 -20.03 13.66
C LYS A 50 23.29 -20.43 12.40
N ALA A 51 22.36 -19.59 11.93
CA ALA A 51 21.48 -19.91 10.82
C ALA A 51 22.16 -19.74 9.47
N ASP A 52 21.83 -20.60 8.49
CA ASP A 52 22.14 -20.42 7.07
C ASP A 52 21.12 -19.49 6.39
N VAL A 53 19.85 -19.52 6.83
CA VAL A 53 18.74 -18.75 6.30
C VAL A 53 17.90 -18.22 7.47
N ILE A 54 17.58 -16.92 7.43
CA ILE A 54 16.72 -16.26 8.42
C ILE A 54 15.44 -15.81 7.73
N PHE A 55 14.27 -16.18 8.30
CA PHE A 55 12.98 -15.62 7.91
C PHE A 55 12.58 -14.53 8.91
N VAL A 56 12.28 -13.35 8.42
CA VAL A 56 11.84 -12.24 9.27
C VAL A 56 10.58 -11.58 8.69
N HIS A 57 9.72 -11.08 9.56
CA HIS A 57 8.63 -10.18 9.20
C HIS A 57 8.92 -8.78 9.75
N GLN A 58 8.83 -8.59 11.05
CA GLN A 58 9.13 -7.31 11.72
C GLN A 58 10.40 -7.36 12.59
N CYS A 59 11.02 -8.54 12.75
CA CYS A 59 12.19 -8.67 13.59
C CYS A 59 13.39 -7.92 13.00
N PRO A 60 14.07 -7.05 13.75
CA PRO A 60 15.30 -6.41 13.32
C PRO A 60 16.41 -7.43 13.09
N VAL A 61 17.20 -7.19 12.03
CA VAL A 61 18.44 -7.95 11.77
C VAL A 61 19.57 -6.92 11.71
N SER A 62 20.21 -6.71 12.84
CA SER A 62 21.22 -5.68 13.02
C SER A 62 22.56 -6.04 12.35
N LYS A 63 23.41 -5.03 12.23
CA LYS A 63 24.79 -5.20 11.73
C LYS A 63 25.59 -6.20 12.53
N GLU A 64 25.43 -6.21 13.86
CA GLU A 64 26.12 -7.11 14.78
C GLU A 64 25.70 -8.57 14.50
N VAL A 65 24.39 -8.84 14.43
CA VAL A 65 23.87 -10.17 14.10
C VAL A 65 24.40 -10.66 12.77
N ILE A 66 24.36 -9.82 11.73
CA ILE A 66 24.84 -10.20 10.40
C ILE A 66 26.34 -10.47 10.42
N LYS A 67 27.14 -9.63 11.08
CA LYS A 67 28.60 -9.81 11.15
C LYS A 67 29.03 -11.07 11.88
N GLU A 68 28.34 -11.39 12.97
CA GLU A 68 28.68 -12.54 13.82
C GLU A 68 28.09 -13.86 13.30
N ALA A 69 27.08 -13.81 12.40
CA ALA A 69 26.50 -15.03 11.83
C ALA A 69 27.49 -15.75 10.90
N GLU A 70 27.99 -16.91 11.30
CA GLU A 70 29.07 -17.62 10.58
C GLU A 70 28.63 -18.16 9.20
N ASN A 71 27.41 -18.68 9.11
CA ASN A 71 26.92 -19.45 7.97
C ASN A 71 25.80 -18.77 7.19
N LEU A 72 25.41 -17.54 7.54
CA LEU A 72 24.26 -16.86 6.97
C LEU A 72 24.44 -16.55 5.49
N LYS A 73 23.56 -17.09 4.66
CA LYS A 73 23.54 -16.92 3.19
C LYS A 73 22.38 -16.07 2.71
N TYR A 74 21.21 -16.20 3.39
CA TYR A 74 19.97 -15.55 2.99
C TYR A 74 19.23 -14.96 4.19
N ILE A 75 18.66 -13.76 3.98
CA ILE A 75 17.65 -13.15 4.84
C ILE A 75 16.38 -13.01 4.01
N LEU A 76 15.30 -13.67 4.41
CA LEU A 76 14.02 -13.70 3.73
C LEU A 76 13.03 -12.81 4.49
N SER A 77 12.72 -11.64 3.92
CA SER A 77 11.75 -10.71 4.49
C SER A 77 10.34 -11.03 3.99
N CYS A 78 9.46 -11.45 4.89
CA CYS A 78 8.04 -11.72 4.62
C CYS A 78 7.20 -10.45 4.42
N ARG A 79 7.84 -9.31 4.14
CA ARG A 79 7.20 -8.01 3.90
C ARG A 79 7.82 -7.33 2.67
N GLY A 80 7.17 -6.26 2.22
CA GLY A 80 7.64 -5.50 1.06
C GLY A 80 8.86 -4.64 1.36
N GLY A 81 8.95 -4.09 2.59
CA GLY A 81 10.06 -3.29 3.06
C GLY A 81 11.19 -4.14 3.65
N VAL A 82 12.37 -3.54 3.75
CA VAL A 82 13.59 -4.15 4.32
C VAL A 82 14.23 -3.24 5.39
N GLU A 83 13.48 -2.27 5.90
CA GLU A 83 13.95 -1.26 6.83
C GLU A 83 14.46 -1.90 8.14
N ASN A 84 13.93 -3.05 8.52
CA ASN A 84 14.35 -3.84 9.67
C ASN A 84 15.66 -4.62 9.46
N ILE A 85 16.30 -4.54 8.30
CA ILE A 85 17.52 -5.29 7.97
C ILE A 85 18.64 -4.30 7.66
N ASP A 86 19.82 -4.48 8.25
CA ASP A 86 21.02 -3.73 7.86
C ASP A 86 21.51 -4.20 6.49
N MET A 87 21.06 -3.52 5.46
CA MET A 87 21.35 -3.86 4.06
C MET A 87 22.83 -3.67 3.68
N GLU A 88 23.52 -2.74 4.36
CA GLU A 88 24.96 -2.52 4.11
C GLU A 88 25.77 -3.69 4.66
N ALA A 89 25.49 -4.07 5.90
CA ALA A 89 26.16 -5.23 6.51
C ALA A 89 25.86 -6.53 5.74
N ALA A 90 24.61 -6.73 5.28
CA ALA A 90 24.27 -7.89 4.45
C ALA A 90 25.08 -7.91 3.15
N LYS A 91 25.19 -6.77 2.48
CA LYS A 91 25.99 -6.63 1.24
C LYS A 91 27.49 -6.85 1.50
N GLU A 92 28.06 -6.25 2.55
CA GLU A 92 29.48 -6.41 2.92
C GLU A 92 29.82 -7.87 3.18
N LYS A 93 28.92 -8.64 3.79
CA LYS A 93 29.11 -10.06 4.10
C LYS A 93 28.73 -11.00 2.95
N GLY A 94 28.12 -10.51 1.87
CA GLY A 94 27.64 -11.32 0.75
C GLY A 94 26.34 -12.08 1.05
N VAL A 95 25.60 -11.68 2.10
CA VAL A 95 24.31 -12.24 2.44
C VAL A 95 23.23 -11.69 1.48
N LYS A 96 22.49 -12.58 0.84
CA LYS A 96 21.40 -12.18 -0.07
C LYS A 96 20.11 -11.89 0.72
N VAL A 97 19.53 -10.72 0.48
CA VAL A 97 18.24 -10.35 1.05
C VAL A 97 17.16 -10.49 -0.03
N ILE A 98 16.13 -11.28 0.26
CA ILE A 98 14.96 -11.46 -0.60
C ILE A 98 13.74 -10.98 0.17
N ASN A 99 13.02 -10.00 -0.36
CA ASN A 99 11.80 -9.45 0.22
C ASN A 99 10.57 -9.79 -0.62
N CYS A 100 9.38 -9.68 -0.04
CA CYS A 100 8.10 -10.04 -0.65
C CYS A 100 7.21 -8.79 -0.88
N PRO A 101 7.50 -7.95 -1.89
CA PRO A 101 6.80 -6.67 -2.09
C PRO A 101 5.34 -6.81 -2.50
N ALA A 102 4.90 -8.01 -2.86
CA ALA A 102 3.53 -8.27 -3.32
C ALA A 102 2.71 -9.13 -2.34
N HIS A 103 3.19 -9.37 -1.12
CA HIS A 103 2.53 -10.24 -0.14
C HIS A 103 1.07 -9.84 0.17
N ASN A 104 0.75 -8.56 0.10
CA ASN A 104 -0.58 -8.00 0.35
C ASN A 104 -1.29 -7.45 -0.90
N ALA A 105 -0.77 -7.74 -2.10
CA ALA A 105 -1.23 -7.10 -3.33
C ALA A 105 -2.71 -7.42 -3.64
N TYR A 106 -3.16 -8.65 -3.38
CA TYR A 106 -4.56 -9.05 -3.55
C TYR A 106 -5.48 -8.26 -2.62
N ALA A 107 -5.12 -8.15 -1.35
CA ALA A 107 -5.88 -7.41 -0.35
C ALA A 107 -6.01 -5.93 -0.72
N VAL A 108 -4.89 -5.27 -1.09
CA VAL A 108 -4.90 -3.86 -1.50
C VAL A 108 -5.74 -3.65 -2.76
N ALA A 109 -5.67 -4.57 -3.72
CA ALA A 109 -6.47 -4.46 -4.94
C ALA A 109 -7.98 -4.56 -4.65
N GLU A 110 -8.41 -5.49 -3.80
CA GLU A 110 -9.80 -5.64 -3.38
C GLU A 110 -10.28 -4.42 -2.59
N TYR A 111 -9.44 -3.93 -1.68
CA TYR A 111 -9.73 -2.75 -0.90
C TYR A 111 -9.90 -1.51 -1.79
N THR A 112 -9.05 -1.35 -2.79
CA THR A 112 -9.14 -0.27 -3.77
C THR A 112 -10.47 -0.29 -4.53
N ILE A 113 -10.94 -1.46 -4.98
CA ILE A 113 -12.26 -1.60 -5.60
C ILE A 113 -13.37 -1.19 -4.64
N GLY A 114 -13.27 -1.63 -3.38
CA GLY A 114 -14.20 -1.23 -2.32
C GLY A 114 -14.26 0.29 -2.14
N MET A 115 -13.10 0.97 -2.11
CA MET A 115 -13.00 2.43 -1.99
C MET A 115 -13.58 3.16 -3.21
N ILE A 116 -13.33 2.67 -4.43
CA ILE A 116 -13.92 3.22 -5.67
C ILE A 116 -15.45 3.14 -5.60
N LEU A 117 -16.01 1.97 -5.30
CA LEU A 117 -17.46 1.78 -5.20
C LEU A 117 -18.06 2.60 -4.07
N ASN A 118 -17.37 2.69 -2.94
CA ASN A 118 -17.81 3.49 -1.80
C ASN A 118 -17.94 4.97 -2.16
N GLU A 119 -16.97 5.55 -2.84
CA GLU A 119 -17.00 6.95 -3.26
C GLU A 119 -18.11 7.21 -4.29
N LEU A 120 -18.16 6.41 -5.34
CA LEU A 120 -19.16 6.57 -6.40
C LEU A 120 -20.58 6.41 -5.91
N ARG A 121 -20.82 5.53 -4.91
CA ARG A 121 -22.17 5.14 -4.49
C ARG A 121 -22.53 5.66 -3.08
N ASN A 122 -21.72 6.52 -2.46
CA ASN A 122 -21.96 7.14 -1.14
C ASN A 122 -22.23 6.11 -0.01
N ILE A 123 -21.61 4.91 -0.06
CA ILE A 123 -21.95 3.82 0.85
C ILE A 123 -21.68 4.22 2.31
N THR A 124 -20.48 4.70 2.63
CA THR A 124 -20.14 5.13 4.00
C THR A 124 -20.93 6.37 4.42
N ARG A 125 -21.11 7.35 3.53
CA ARG A 125 -21.89 8.57 3.82
C ARG A 125 -23.33 8.24 4.17
N SER A 126 -23.96 7.37 3.38
CA SER A 126 -25.32 6.90 3.63
C SER A 126 -25.45 6.12 4.95
N CYS A 127 -24.51 5.20 5.19
CA CYS A 127 -24.46 4.44 6.43
C CYS A 127 -24.29 5.33 7.65
N THR A 128 -23.38 6.31 7.58
CA THR A 128 -23.12 7.26 8.68
C THR A 128 -24.33 8.15 8.96
N ALA A 129 -24.96 8.72 7.92
CA ALA A 129 -26.16 9.52 8.05
C ALA A 129 -27.26 8.73 8.76
N LEU A 130 -27.57 7.53 8.29
CA LEU A 130 -28.61 6.70 8.87
C LEU A 130 -28.34 6.30 10.32
N LYS A 131 -27.10 5.96 10.66
CA LYS A 131 -26.69 5.67 12.05
C LYS A 131 -26.83 6.88 12.98
N ASN A 132 -26.72 8.09 12.44
CA ASN A 132 -26.95 9.34 13.16
C ASN A 132 -28.44 9.77 13.17
N GLY A 133 -29.36 8.93 12.66
CA GLY A 133 -30.79 9.18 12.63
C GLY A 133 -31.26 10.07 11.45
N GLU A 134 -30.42 10.30 10.48
CA GLU A 134 -30.69 11.12 9.29
C GLU A 134 -31.06 10.23 8.10
N TRP A 135 -32.22 10.43 7.49
CA TRP A 135 -32.60 9.86 6.20
C TRP A 135 -32.13 10.80 5.09
N ARG A 136 -30.81 10.70 4.74
CA ARG A 136 -30.17 11.59 3.77
C ARG A 136 -30.46 11.12 2.33
N GLU A 137 -31.17 11.92 1.56
CA GLU A 137 -31.57 11.61 0.18
C GLU A 137 -30.65 12.26 -0.87
N LYS A 138 -29.95 13.36 -0.50
CA LYS A 138 -29.11 14.11 -1.44
C LYS A 138 -27.65 14.12 -1.00
N TYR A 139 -26.78 13.82 -1.94
CA TYR A 139 -25.33 13.87 -1.82
C TYR A 139 -24.78 14.83 -2.88
N GLN A 140 -23.55 15.28 -2.72
CA GLN A 140 -22.92 16.20 -3.65
C GLN A 140 -22.96 15.68 -5.10
N ASN A 141 -22.80 14.35 -5.30
CA ASN A 141 -22.79 13.71 -6.61
C ASN A 141 -24.18 13.23 -7.09
N SER A 142 -25.28 13.58 -6.43
CA SER A 142 -26.61 13.02 -6.76
C SER A 142 -27.02 13.25 -8.22
N GLU A 143 -26.61 14.38 -8.83
CA GLU A 143 -26.95 14.73 -10.22
C GLU A 143 -25.96 14.13 -11.24
N THR A 144 -24.80 13.66 -10.79
CA THR A 144 -23.74 13.10 -11.64
C THR A 144 -23.47 11.63 -11.36
N LEU A 145 -24.28 11.03 -10.46
CA LEU A 145 -24.12 9.64 -10.03
C LEU A 145 -24.42 8.68 -11.19
N THR A 146 -23.40 7.90 -11.59
CA THR A 146 -23.50 6.94 -12.67
C THR A 146 -22.99 5.57 -12.23
N GLU A 147 -23.21 4.56 -13.07
CA GLU A 147 -22.69 3.22 -12.85
C GLU A 147 -21.21 3.14 -13.26
N LEU A 148 -20.44 2.26 -12.60
CA LEU A 148 -19.01 2.11 -12.86
C LEU A 148 -18.69 1.78 -14.34
N ARG A 149 -19.58 1.05 -15.03
CA ARG A 149 -19.43 0.75 -16.47
C ARG A 149 -19.37 1.99 -17.36
N SER A 150 -19.94 3.11 -16.93
CA SER A 150 -19.97 4.38 -17.68
C SER A 150 -18.78 5.27 -17.37
N GLN A 151 -17.90 4.84 -16.43
CA GLN A 151 -16.77 5.63 -15.96
C GLN A 151 -15.50 5.37 -16.76
N THR A 152 -14.64 6.35 -16.79
CA THR A 152 -13.25 6.22 -17.22
C THR A 152 -12.36 6.17 -15.99
N ILE A 153 -11.69 5.04 -15.77
CA ILE A 153 -10.80 4.81 -14.64
C ILE A 153 -9.34 5.00 -15.06
N GLY A 154 -8.67 5.97 -14.46
CA GLY A 154 -7.24 6.21 -14.62
C GLY A 154 -6.42 5.44 -13.59
N ILE A 155 -5.54 4.59 -14.07
CA ILE A 155 -4.61 3.81 -13.23
C ILE A 155 -3.22 4.41 -13.38
N ILE A 156 -2.66 4.92 -12.29
CA ILE A 156 -1.26 5.38 -12.25
C ILE A 156 -0.41 4.27 -11.63
N GLY A 157 0.40 3.62 -12.45
CA GLY A 157 1.24 2.48 -12.10
C GLY A 157 0.67 1.13 -12.57
N PHE A 158 1.42 0.41 -13.42
CA PHE A 158 1.08 -0.88 -13.99
C PHE A 158 1.88 -2.04 -13.35
N GLY A 159 2.19 -1.88 -12.06
CA GLY A 159 2.83 -2.91 -11.23
C GLY A 159 1.86 -4.03 -10.84
N THR A 160 2.26 -4.87 -9.87
CA THR A 160 1.44 -6.00 -9.40
C THR A 160 0.05 -5.56 -8.92
N ILE A 161 -0.04 -4.53 -8.08
CA ILE A 161 -1.33 -4.04 -7.56
C ILE A 161 -2.17 -3.42 -8.68
N GLY A 162 -1.59 -2.56 -9.52
CA GLY A 162 -2.32 -1.94 -10.63
C GLY A 162 -2.94 -2.97 -11.57
N ARG A 163 -2.22 -4.02 -11.93
CA ARG A 163 -2.75 -5.13 -12.75
C ARG A 163 -3.86 -5.91 -12.05
N LEU A 164 -3.74 -6.18 -10.76
CA LEU A 164 -4.80 -6.84 -9.99
C LEU A 164 -6.06 -5.97 -9.85
N VAL A 165 -5.91 -4.65 -9.76
CA VAL A 165 -7.04 -3.70 -9.80
C VAL A 165 -7.71 -3.73 -11.17
N ILE A 166 -6.93 -3.70 -12.27
CA ILE A 166 -7.43 -3.80 -13.64
C ILE A 166 -8.23 -5.10 -13.83
N GLU A 167 -7.69 -6.23 -13.39
CA GLU A 167 -8.35 -7.54 -13.48
C GLU A 167 -9.75 -7.51 -12.85
N ARG A 168 -9.87 -6.93 -11.66
CA ARG A 168 -11.14 -6.81 -10.93
C ARG A 168 -12.10 -5.82 -11.58
N LEU A 169 -11.60 -4.71 -12.10
CA LEU A 169 -12.39 -3.70 -12.80
C LEU A 169 -13.00 -4.23 -14.09
N LYS A 170 -12.37 -5.17 -14.77
CA LYS A 170 -12.90 -5.79 -16.01
C LYS A 170 -14.31 -6.34 -15.84
N GLY A 171 -14.66 -6.83 -14.64
CA GLY A 171 -16.01 -7.32 -14.34
C GLY A 171 -17.10 -6.25 -14.37
N PHE A 172 -16.71 -4.97 -14.27
CA PHE A 172 -17.63 -3.81 -14.34
C PHE A 172 -17.65 -3.15 -15.73
N HIS A 173 -16.75 -3.53 -16.62
CA HIS A 173 -16.64 -3.02 -18.01
C HIS A 173 -16.43 -1.51 -18.16
N PRO A 174 -15.66 -0.80 -17.32
CA PRO A 174 -15.35 0.61 -17.52
C PRO A 174 -14.34 0.81 -18.65
N THR A 175 -14.15 2.07 -19.07
CA THR A 175 -12.95 2.43 -19.85
C THR A 175 -11.76 2.55 -18.90
N ILE A 176 -10.64 1.86 -19.18
CA ILE A 176 -9.45 1.90 -18.34
C ILE A 176 -8.30 2.58 -19.10
N LEU A 177 -7.80 3.68 -18.54
CA LEU A 177 -6.59 4.39 -18.97
C LEU A 177 -5.46 4.03 -18.02
N VAL A 178 -4.26 3.81 -18.54
CA VAL A 178 -3.09 3.46 -17.73
C VAL A 178 -1.94 4.39 -18.06
N HIS A 179 -1.32 4.94 -17.02
CA HIS A 179 -0.05 5.65 -17.11
C HIS A 179 0.99 4.97 -16.24
N ASP A 180 2.05 4.47 -16.86
CA ASP A 180 3.26 4.00 -16.21
C ASP A 180 4.45 4.22 -17.18
N PRO A 181 5.40 5.11 -16.86
CA PRO A 181 6.50 5.43 -17.75
C PRO A 181 7.53 4.28 -17.91
N PHE A 182 7.42 3.23 -17.09
CA PHE A 182 8.34 2.10 -17.10
C PHE A 182 7.69 0.82 -17.66
N ALA A 183 6.39 0.85 -17.91
CA ALA A 183 5.68 -0.31 -18.43
C ALA A 183 5.73 -0.39 -19.95
N ASP A 184 5.73 -1.61 -20.46
CA ASP A 184 5.53 -1.89 -21.86
C ASP A 184 4.08 -1.60 -22.26
N GLU A 185 3.87 -0.68 -23.18
CA GLU A 185 2.54 -0.29 -23.65
C GLU A 185 1.77 -1.45 -24.30
N ASP A 186 2.45 -2.39 -24.97
CA ASP A 186 1.78 -3.52 -25.59
C ASP A 186 1.20 -4.44 -24.52
N LYS A 187 1.86 -4.65 -23.41
CA LYS A 187 1.30 -5.36 -22.26
C LYS A 187 0.08 -4.68 -21.66
N ILE A 188 0.05 -3.34 -21.65
CA ILE A 188 -1.12 -2.58 -21.22
C ILE A 188 -2.30 -2.82 -22.18
N ARG A 189 -2.03 -2.83 -23.50
CA ARG A 189 -3.04 -3.10 -24.52
C ARG A 189 -3.57 -4.54 -24.49
N GLU A 190 -2.70 -5.50 -24.22
CA GLU A 190 -3.06 -6.92 -24.04
C GLU A 190 -4.06 -7.11 -22.89
N GLU A 191 -3.94 -6.29 -21.83
CA GLU A 191 -4.92 -6.27 -20.74
C GLU A 191 -6.24 -5.56 -21.09
N GLY A 192 -6.43 -5.11 -22.33
CA GLY A 192 -7.62 -4.39 -22.77
C GLY A 192 -7.67 -2.92 -22.29
N CYS A 193 -6.56 -2.39 -21.84
CA CYS A 193 -6.42 -1.02 -21.35
C CYS A 193 -5.80 -0.09 -22.41
N LYS A 194 -5.91 1.22 -22.20
CA LYS A 194 -5.33 2.22 -23.09
C LYS A 194 -4.13 2.88 -22.40
N PRO A 195 -2.89 2.68 -22.89
CA PRO A 195 -1.74 3.43 -22.41
C PRO A 195 -1.88 4.91 -22.83
N VAL A 196 -1.63 5.80 -21.88
CA VAL A 196 -1.77 7.25 -22.09
C VAL A 196 -0.70 8.03 -21.31
N THR A 197 -0.50 9.30 -21.65
CA THR A 197 0.33 10.19 -20.85
C THR A 197 -0.34 10.50 -19.51
N LYS A 198 0.44 10.94 -18.50
CA LYS A 198 -0.09 11.36 -17.20
C LYS A 198 -1.13 12.46 -17.38
N GLU A 199 -0.83 13.47 -18.20
CA GLU A 199 -1.71 14.59 -18.47
C GLU A 199 -3.05 14.16 -19.10
N GLU A 200 -3.00 13.26 -20.06
CA GLU A 200 -4.21 12.70 -20.69
C GLU A 200 -5.05 11.91 -19.69
N LEU A 201 -4.41 11.10 -18.85
CA LEU A 201 -5.08 10.33 -17.79
C LEU A 201 -5.81 11.28 -16.83
N ILE A 202 -5.13 12.32 -16.32
CA ILE A 202 -5.69 13.29 -15.37
C ILE A 202 -6.92 13.98 -15.93
N LYS A 203 -6.86 14.45 -17.19
CA LYS A 203 -7.96 15.19 -17.84
C LYS A 203 -9.18 14.32 -18.18
N ARG A 204 -8.96 13.04 -18.47
CA ARG A 204 -10.03 12.19 -19.03
C ARG A 204 -10.69 11.29 -18.00
N SER A 205 -10.04 11.02 -16.88
CA SER A 205 -10.55 10.08 -15.89
C SER A 205 -11.69 10.66 -15.04
N ASP A 206 -12.65 9.81 -14.71
CA ASP A 206 -13.70 10.08 -13.73
C ASP A 206 -13.27 9.58 -12.35
N VAL A 207 -12.44 8.54 -12.30
CA VAL A 207 -11.78 8.05 -11.09
C VAL A 207 -10.29 7.87 -11.39
N ILE A 208 -9.42 8.39 -10.53
CA ILE A 208 -7.98 8.19 -10.61
C ILE A 208 -7.55 7.39 -9.39
N THR A 209 -6.84 6.28 -9.60
CA THR A 209 -6.27 5.48 -8.52
C THR A 209 -4.76 5.28 -8.71
N ILE A 210 -4.03 5.38 -7.59
CA ILE A 210 -2.56 5.40 -7.59
C ILE A 210 -2.02 4.07 -7.07
N HIS A 211 -1.15 3.42 -7.87
CA HIS A 211 -0.46 2.17 -7.54
C HIS A 211 1.03 2.23 -7.90
N ALA A 212 1.55 3.42 -8.17
CA ALA A 212 2.96 3.64 -8.45
C ALA A 212 3.81 3.65 -7.16
N ARG A 213 5.06 3.24 -7.28
CA ARG A 213 6.06 3.40 -6.22
C ARG A 213 6.63 4.82 -6.27
N ILE A 214 6.75 5.44 -5.10
CA ILE A 214 7.37 6.74 -4.92
C ILE A 214 8.49 6.58 -3.91
N LYS A 215 9.64 7.17 -4.21
CA LYS A 215 10.76 7.21 -3.28
C LYS A 215 10.62 8.40 -2.35
N ALA A 216 11.16 8.28 -1.15
CA ALA A 216 11.25 9.41 -0.23
C ALA A 216 12.05 10.55 -0.92
N GLY A 217 11.47 11.75 -0.91
CA GLY A 217 12.06 12.93 -1.56
C GLY A 217 11.63 13.18 -3.01
N ASP A 218 10.94 12.24 -3.66
CA ASP A 218 10.32 12.52 -4.97
C ASP A 218 9.13 13.47 -4.79
N PRO A 219 8.82 14.33 -5.79
CA PRO A 219 7.63 15.15 -5.77
C PRO A 219 6.37 14.28 -5.82
N PRO A 220 5.22 14.74 -5.27
CA PRO A 220 3.97 14.00 -5.34
C PRO A 220 3.54 13.80 -6.80
N ILE A 221 2.88 12.69 -7.07
CA ILE A 221 2.32 12.39 -8.41
C ILE A 221 1.14 13.32 -8.70
N ILE A 222 0.31 13.56 -7.68
CA ILE A 222 -0.87 14.43 -7.74
C ILE A 222 -0.64 15.61 -6.80
N GLY A 223 -0.48 16.78 -7.38
CA GLY A 223 -0.34 18.06 -6.71
C GLY A 223 -1.30 19.09 -7.28
N LYS A 224 -1.01 20.36 -7.02
CA LYS A 224 -1.85 21.49 -7.44
C LYS A 224 -2.17 21.50 -8.94
N GLU A 225 -1.17 21.22 -9.78
CA GLU A 225 -1.34 21.25 -11.23
C GLU A 225 -2.28 20.15 -11.72
N GLU A 226 -2.15 18.94 -11.14
CA GLU A 226 -3.00 17.82 -11.48
C GLU A 226 -4.44 18.05 -11.01
N PHE A 227 -4.65 18.52 -9.79
CA PHE A 227 -5.99 18.86 -9.28
C PHE A 227 -6.69 19.91 -10.15
N ASN A 228 -5.97 20.89 -10.67
CA ASN A 228 -6.53 21.91 -11.57
C ASN A 228 -6.89 21.36 -12.96
N GLN A 229 -6.39 20.20 -13.35
CA GLN A 229 -6.66 19.54 -14.63
C GLN A 229 -7.67 18.42 -14.53
N MET A 230 -7.98 17.95 -13.32
CA MET A 230 -9.01 16.92 -13.09
C MET A 230 -10.40 17.48 -13.42
N LYS A 231 -11.32 16.58 -13.76
CA LYS A 231 -12.74 16.94 -13.89
C LYS A 231 -13.31 17.32 -12.52
N GLU A 232 -14.21 18.29 -12.46
CA GLU A 232 -14.95 18.62 -11.24
C GLU A 232 -15.76 17.42 -10.69
N THR A 233 -16.13 16.49 -11.57
CA THR A 233 -16.82 15.25 -11.22
C THR A 233 -15.89 14.09 -10.87
N ALA A 234 -14.56 14.29 -10.88
CA ALA A 234 -13.59 13.23 -10.68
C ALA A 234 -13.38 12.87 -9.20
N TYR A 235 -12.96 11.64 -8.98
CA TYR A 235 -12.57 11.11 -7.68
C TYR A 235 -11.10 10.69 -7.67
N LEU A 236 -10.43 10.92 -6.55
CA LEU A 236 -9.06 10.45 -6.31
C LEU A 236 -9.05 9.33 -5.27
N ILE A 237 -8.41 8.21 -5.60
CA ILE A 237 -8.26 7.06 -4.70
C ILE A 237 -6.76 6.83 -4.43
N ASN A 238 -6.36 6.86 -3.17
CA ASN A 238 -4.99 6.59 -2.77
C ASN A 238 -4.92 5.52 -1.67
N THR A 239 -4.61 4.30 -2.09
CA THR A 239 -4.31 3.15 -1.23
C THR A 239 -2.82 2.75 -1.33
N ALA A 240 -1.97 3.61 -1.89
CA ALA A 240 -0.55 3.34 -2.09
C ALA A 240 0.31 3.92 -0.97
N ARG A 241 0.67 5.20 -1.06
CA ARG A 241 1.48 5.93 -0.07
C ARG A 241 1.01 7.38 0.02
N ALA A 242 1.07 7.96 1.21
CA ALA A 242 0.66 9.35 1.43
C ALA A 242 1.45 10.35 0.58
N VAL A 243 2.75 10.13 0.41
CA VAL A 243 3.64 10.99 -0.40
C VAL A 243 3.26 11.04 -1.89
N ALA A 244 2.37 10.17 -2.36
CA ALA A 244 1.86 10.19 -3.73
C ALA A 244 0.98 11.40 -4.02
N VAL A 245 0.41 12.00 -3.00
CA VAL A 245 -0.55 13.10 -3.10
C VAL A 245 -0.10 14.24 -2.20
N ASP A 246 -0.11 15.45 -2.71
CA ASP A 246 0.01 16.63 -1.86
C ASP A 246 -1.26 16.78 -1.02
N MET A 247 -1.17 16.45 0.27
CA MET A 247 -2.33 16.41 1.17
C MET A 247 -2.93 17.79 1.41
N LYS A 248 -2.12 18.87 1.34
CA LYS A 248 -2.59 20.23 1.45
C LYS A 248 -3.40 20.64 0.22
N GLU A 249 -2.90 20.32 -0.95
CA GLU A 249 -3.61 20.58 -2.20
C GLU A 249 -4.85 19.70 -2.36
N LEU A 250 -4.83 18.46 -1.82
CA LEU A 250 -6.02 17.61 -1.72
C LEU A 250 -7.11 18.27 -0.87
N TYR A 251 -6.74 18.81 0.31
CA TYR A 251 -7.68 19.54 1.16
C TYR A 251 -8.30 20.73 0.41
N HIS A 252 -7.50 21.55 -0.29
CA HIS A 252 -7.99 22.64 -1.10
C HIS A 252 -8.91 22.19 -2.24
N ALA A 253 -8.52 21.13 -2.94
CA ALA A 253 -9.32 20.59 -4.05
C ALA A 253 -10.70 20.10 -3.59
N LEU A 254 -10.76 19.47 -2.42
CA LEU A 254 -12.02 18.98 -1.83
C LEU A 254 -12.86 20.08 -1.22
N SER A 255 -12.25 20.98 -0.43
CA SER A 255 -12.98 22.08 0.24
C SER A 255 -13.51 23.12 -0.72
N GLU A 256 -12.84 23.34 -1.86
CA GLU A 256 -13.26 24.24 -2.93
C GLU A 256 -14.09 23.54 -4.02
N HIS A 257 -14.41 22.24 -3.84
CA HIS A 257 -15.16 21.41 -4.80
C HIS A 257 -14.57 21.36 -6.21
N LYS A 258 -13.23 21.46 -6.35
CA LYS A 258 -12.53 21.29 -7.62
C LYS A 258 -12.57 19.86 -8.14
N ILE A 259 -12.72 18.90 -7.22
CA ILE A 259 -13.02 17.51 -7.53
C ILE A 259 -14.22 17.05 -6.72
N MET A 260 -14.90 16.01 -7.15
CA MET A 260 -16.10 15.50 -6.51
C MET A 260 -15.80 14.88 -5.14
N GLY A 261 -14.74 14.11 -5.02
CA GLY A 261 -14.40 13.44 -3.76
C GLY A 261 -13.08 12.70 -3.82
N ALA A 262 -12.72 12.11 -2.70
CA ALA A 262 -11.53 11.26 -2.58
C ALA A 262 -11.73 10.10 -1.59
N ALA A 263 -10.92 9.06 -1.75
CA ALA A 263 -10.75 8.03 -0.74
C ALA A 263 -9.27 7.79 -0.48
N ILE A 264 -8.84 7.88 0.77
CA ILE A 264 -7.45 7.69 1.17
C ILE A 264 -7.34 6.70 2.34
N ASP A 265 -6.39 5.79 2.24
CA ASP A 265 -6.09 4.80 3.27
C ASP A 265 -4.78 5.10 4.02
N VAL A 266 -4.04 6.12 3.58
CA VAL A 266 -2.68 6.43 4.05
C VAL A 266 -2.50 7.91 4.37
N PHE A 267 -1.77 8.20 5.46
CA PHE A 267 -1.49 9.55 5.92
C PHE A 267 0.02 9.79 6.10
N PRO A 268 0.51 11.04 5.97
CA PRO A 268 1.92 11.37 6.20
C PRO A 268 2.39 11.06 7.62
N THR A 269 1.47 11.16 8.59
CA THR A 269 1.70 10.81 10.00
C THR A 269 0.60 9.86 10.43
N GLU A 270 0.97 8.70 10.90
CA GLU A 270 0.07 7.66 11.41
C GLU A 270 0.45 7.30 12.85
N PRO A 271 -0.51 7.28 13.79
CA PRO A 271 -1.93 7.61 13.65
C PRO A 271 -2.19 9.06 13.25
N VAL A 272 -3.21 9.27 12.42
CA VAL A 272 -3.65 10.61 12.02
C VAL A 272 -4.18 11.40 13.22
N SER A 273 -3.86 12.70 13.28
CA SER A 273 -4.39 13.59 14.32
C SER A 273 -5.92 13.72 14.19
N LYS A 274 -6.61 13.74 15.34
CA LYS A 274 -8.05 14.05 15.37
C LYS A 274 -8.40 15.43 14.82
N ASP A 275 -7.43 16.33 14.78
CA ASP A 275 -7.57 17.70 14.29
C ASP A 275 -7.24 17.83 12.79
N GLU A 276 -6.94 16.72 12.11
CA GLU A 276 -6.66 16.69 10.68
C GLU A 276 -7.84 17.29 9.89
N PRO A 277 -7.64 18.35 9.11
CA PRO A 277 -8.72 19.03 8.40
C PRO A 277 -9.50 18.15 7.44
N LEU A 278 -8.84 17.20 6.77
CA LEU A 278 -9.48 16.25 5.85
C LEU A 278 -10.58 15.43 6.52
N LEU A 279 -10.44 15.12 7.83
CA LEU A 279 -11.45 14.34 8.58
C LEU A 279 -12.78 15.08 8.77
N LYS A 280 -12.82 16.39 8.51
CA LYS A 280 -14.01 17.22 8.66
C LYS A 280 -14.81 17.40 7.38
N LEU A 281 -14.27 16.94 6.25
CA LEU A 281 -14.91 17.06 4.95
C LEU A 281 -15.88 15.90 4.70
N ASP A 282 -17.04 16.19 4.10
CA ASP A 282 -18.06 15.17 3.77
C ASP A 282 -17.71 14.40 2.48
N ASN A 283 -16.94 15.01 1.60
CA ASN A 283 -16.61 14.45 0.29
C ASN A 283 -15.29 13.67 0.26
N ILE A 284 -14.91 13.09 1.41
CA ILE A 284 -13.76 12.18 1.50
C ILE A 284 -14.12 10.95 2.34
N THR A 285 -13.66 9.78 1.92
CA THR A 285 -13.61 8.58 2.75
C THR A 285 -12.18 8.37 3.21
N VAL A 286 -12.00 8.22 4.51
CA VAL A 286 -10.69 8.00 5.14
C VAL A 286 -10.70 6.68 5.91
N THR A 287 -9.60 5.95 5.79
CA THR A 287 -9.41 4.70 6.53
C THR A 287 -8.00 4.65 7.12
N ASN A 288 -7.81 3.81 8.11
CA ASN A 288 -6.64 3.81 8.96
C ASN A 288 -5.61 2.76 8.52
N HIS A 289 -5.19 2.82 7.25
CA HIS A 289 -4.17 1.98 6.63
C HIS A 289 -4.53 0.48 6.72
N GLN A 290 -5.72 0.15 6.22
CA GLN A 290 -6.28 -1.21 6.28
C GLN A 290 -6.16 -1.99 4.96
N GLY A 291 -5.78 -1.33 3.86
CA GLY A 291 -5.82 -1.94 2.53
C GLY A 291 -5.05 -3.25 2.40
N GLY A 292 -3.95 -3.42 3.15
CA GLY A 292 -3.15 -4.64 3.16
C GLY A 292 -3.42 -5.61 4.31
N ALA A 293 -4.33 -5.28 5.23
CA ALA A 293 -4.49 -5.98 6.52
C ALA A 293 -5.45 -7.18 6.42
N THR A 294 -5.03 -8.27 5.79
CA THR A 294 -5.76 -9.55 5.77
C THR A 294 -4.93 -10.68 6.38
N VAL A 295 -5.60 -11.72 6.84
CA VAL A 295 -4.93 -12.93 7.38
C VAL A 295 -4.00 -13.53 6.32
N GLU A 296 -4.46 -13.62 5.08
CA GLU A 296 -3.71 -14.18 3.96
C GLU A 296 -2.42 -13.43 3.67
N SER A 297 -2.43 -12.10 3.80
CA SER A 297 -1.24 -11.26 3.59
C SER A 297 -0.09 -11.63 4.54
N TYR A 298 -0.40 -12.14 5.72
CA TYR A 298 0.60 -12.56 6.70
C TYR A 298 0.94 -14.04 6.56
N VAL A 299 -0.08 -14.90 6.43
CA VAL A 299 0.10 -16.36 6.43
C VAL A 299 0.80 -16.87 5.17
N LYS A 300 0.51 -16.25 4.00
CA LYS A 300 1.11 -16.67 2.72
C LYS A 300 2.47 -16.03 2.43
N ALA A 301 2.85 -14.97 3.13
CA ALA A 301 4.12 -14.29 2.87
C ALA A 301 5.36 -15.19 3.03
N PRO A 302 5.45 -16.09 4.03
CA PRO A 302 6.57 -17.02 4.12
C PRO A 302 6.67 -18.00 2.94
N GLU A 303 5.55 -18.51 2.45
CA GLU A 303 5.51 -19.39 1.26
C GLU A 303 5.97 -18.64 0.02
N MET A 304 5.45 -17.43 -0.18
CA MET A 304 5.79 -16.59 -1.33
C MET A 304 7.29 -16.25 -1.37
N VAL A 305 7.88 -15.85 -0.24
CA VAL A 305 9.30 -15.50 -0.20
C VAL A 305 10.19 -16.75 -0.37
N LEU A 306 9.74 -17.91 0.10
CA LEU A 306 10.44 -19.19 -0.10
C LEU A 306 10.43 -19.59 -1.58
N ASP A 307 9.33 -19.40 -2.29
CA ASP A 307 9.26 -19.67 -3.72
C ASP A 307 10.15 -18.70 -4.52
N MET A 308 10.25 -17.42 -4.10
CA MET A 308 11.20 -16.48 -4.68
C MET A 308 12.66 -16.93 -4.44
N LEU A 309 12.98 -17.48 -3.27
CA LEU A 309 14.29 -18.07 -3.01
C LEU A 309 14.57 -19.24 -3.95
N LYS A 310 13.64 -20.20 -4.10
CA LYS A 310 13.79 -21.35 -5.00
C LYS A 310 14.12 -20.91 -6.42
N HIS A 311 13.34 -19.97 -6.98
CA HIS A 311 13.60 -19.42 -8.32
C HIS A 311 14.93 -18.66 -8.44
N SER A 312 15.48 -18.16 -7.34
CA SER A 312 16.79 -17.50 -7.34
C SER A 312 17.97 -18.46 -7.28
N LEU A 313 17.72 -19.74 -7.01
CA LEU A 313 18.71 -20.82 -6.94
C LEU A 313 18.78 -21.64 -8.23
N GLU A 314 17.75 -21.56 -9.09
CA GLU A 314 17.70 -22.10 -10.44
C GLU A 314 18.47 -21.20 -11.43
#